data_3883efca84e5cc4dbd7f303522ebeddf
#
_entry.id   3883efca84e5cc4dbd7f303522ebeddf
#
_cell.length_a   1.000
_cell.length_b   1.000
_cell.length_c   1.000
_cell.angle_alpha   90.00
_cell.angle_beta   90.00
_cell.angle_gamma   90.00
#
_symmetry.space_group_name_H-M   'P 1'
#
loop_
_entity.id
_entity.type
_entity.pdbx_description
1 polymer ?
#
loop_
_entity_poly.entity_id
_entity_poly.type
_entity_poly.pdbx_seq_one_letter_code
_entity_poly.pdbx_strand_id
1 'polypeptide(L)'
;TVIMAGVAWSIACQPSTVLWVLPSSDLARSFSSTRWMPILRASPNLNQLIPTGAARHDFAKREQRVGSSTINFVGSNSPANLASRPARIVVLDEVDKFPVESRGGEGDAVNLAEQRTKGFADPKRIKTSTPTEADGLIWQEFLKGDQRRYFVPCPVCGKFVVLAWSPQFTVLAKTGSEAFVRWDSEARRPDGTWDLDRVERSAHAECPHCKAHIQDTHKTLMNRGGEWRPTERGSYGWRSYHLPSLYAATPQTTFGRLAVQFLQQ
;
A
#
# COMPACT_ATOMS: atom_id res chain seq x y z
N THR A 1 7.06 -1.51 1.27
CA THR A 1 7.95 -2.50 1.95
C THR A 1 7.41 -3.92 1.80
N VAL A 2 6.15 -4.21 2.10
CA VAL A 2 5.56 -5.57 2.00
C VAL A 2 5.67 -6.14 0.58
N ILE A 3 5.33 -5.35 -0.44
CA ILE A 3 5.43 -5.78 -1.84
C ILE A 3 6.87 -6.11 -2.22
N MET A 4 7.83 -5.27 -1.82
CA MET A 4 9.25 -5.53 -2.04
C MET A 4 9.69 -6.86 -1.41
N ALA A 5 9.24 -7.13 -0.18
CA ALA A 5 9.54 -8.41 0.49
C ALA A 5 8.93 -9.61 -0.25
N GLY A 6 7.69 -9.49 -0.73
CA GLY A 6 7.03 -10.53 -1.51
C GLY A 6 7.72 -10.81 -2.85
N VAL A 7 8.14 -9.77 -3.56
CA VAL A 7 8.90 -9.90 -4.80
C VAL A 7 10.29 -10.50 -4.53
N ALA A 8 10.97 -10.05 -3.47
CA ALA A 8 12.27 -10.58 -3.07
C ALA A 8 12.20 -12.07 -2.70
N TRP A 9 11.16 -12.48 -1.97
CA TRP A 9 10.89 -13.89 -1.68
C TRP A 9 10.65 -14.69 -2.97
N SER A 10 9.84 -14.16 -3.89
CA SER A 10 9.56 -14.81 -5.16
C SER A 10 10.83 -15.03 -5.98
N ILE A 11 11.74 -14.03 -6.03
CA ILE A 11 13.03 -14.14 -6.71
C ILE A 11 13.90 -15.25 -6.10
N ALA A 12 13.92 -15.34 -4.78
CA ALA A 12 14.74 -16.32 -4.06
C ALA A 12 14.19 -17.75 -4.17
N CYS A 13 12.86 -17.92 -4.08
CA CYS A 13 12.21 -19.22 -3.93
C CYS A 13 11.54 -19.73 -5.21
N GLN A 14 11.12 -18.84 -6.08
CA GLN A 14 10.41 -19.14 -7.33
C GLN A 14 10.88 -18.21 -8.45
N PRO A 15 12.03 -18.48 -9.09
CA PRO A 15 12.58 -17.62 -10.12
C PRO A 15 11.52 -17.13 -11.11
N SER A 16 11.47 -15.81 -11.30
CA SER A 16 10.37 -15.16 -12.02
C SER A 16 10.85 -13.95 -12.83
N THR A 17 10.11 -13.66 -13.90
CA THR A 17 10.21 -12.37 -14.57
C THR A 17 9.27 -11.38 -13.91
N VAL A 18 9.81 -10.23 -13.52
CA VAL A 18 9.09 -9.16 -12.81
C VAL A 18 9.10 -7.89 -13.64
N LEU A 19 7.95 -7.28 -13.81
CA LEU A 19 7.79 -5.94 -14.37
C LEU A 19 7.27 -5.01 -13.26
N TRP A 20 8.09 -4.03 -12.86
CA TRP A 20 7.73 -3.04 -11.87
C TRP A 20 7.52 -1.69 -12.54
N VAL A 21 6.29 -1.22 -12.54
CA VAL A 21 5.88 0.02 -13.20
C VAL A 21 5.69 1.12 -12.15
N LEU A 22 6.33 2.26 -12.37
CA LEU A 22 6.21 3.46 -11.56
C LEU A 22 5.69 4.63 -12.41
N PRO A 23 5.27 5.76 -11.82
CA PRO A 23 4.70 6.88 -12.56
C PRO A 23 5.59 7.43 -13.68
N SER A 24 6.92 7.41 -13.49
CA SER A 24 7.86 7.87 -14.52
C SER A 24 9.12 7.02 -14.57
N SER A 25 9.85 7.12 -15.70
CA SER A 25 11.13 6.41 -15.89
C SER A 25 12.22 6.86 -14.92
N ASP A 26 12.18 8.11 -14.44
CA ASP A 26 13.15 8.61 -13.46
C ASP A 26 12.83 8.09 -12.06
N LEU A 27 11.56 8.05 -11.68
CA LEU A 27 11.12 7.41 -10.44
C LEU A 27 11.47 5.91 -10.44
N ALA A 28 11.30 5.22 -11.57
CA ALA A 28 11.65 3.81 -11.71
C ALA A 28 13.16 3.58 -11.46
N ARG A 29 14.02 4.44 -12.04
CA ARG A 29 15.47 4.39 -11.84
C ARG A 29 15.87 4.71 -10.40
N SER A 30 15.26 5.74 -9.82
CA SER A 30 15.50 6.14 -8.43
C SER A 30 15.09 5.03 -7.47
N PHE A 31 13.87 4.50 -7.61
CA PHE A 31 13.36 3.40 -6.78
C PHE A 31 14.28 2.18 -6.81
N SER A 32 14.68 1.77 -8.00
CA SER A 32 15.61 0.65 -8.18
C SER A 32 16.90 0.85 -7.39
N SER A 33 17.51 2.03 -7.46
CA SER A 33 18.82 2.30 -6.85
C SER A 33 18.74 2.61 -5.34
N THR A 34 17.72 3.33 -4.89
CA THR A 34 17.64 3.84 -3.51
C THR A 34 16.81 2.99 -2.56
N ARG A 35 15.88 2.19 -3.08
CA ARG A 35 14.97 1.36 -2.26
C ARG A 35 15.14 -0.14 -2.49
N TRP A 36 15.17 -0.57 -3.75
CA TRP A 36 15.25 -1.98 -4.09
C TRP A 36 16.65 -2.58 -3.87
N MET A 37 17.68 -1.95 -4.41
CA MET A 37 19.06 -2.40 -4.26
C MET A 37 19.53 -2.57 -2.82
N PRO A 38 19.25 -1.65 -1.89
CA PRO A 38 19.61 -1.82 -0.49
C PRO A 38 18.99 -3.09 0.14
N ILE A 39 17.75 -3.43 -0.22
CA ILE A 39 17.09 -4.65 0.26
C ILE A 39 17.80 -5.91 -0.23
N LEU A 40 18.14 -5.96 -1.52
CA LEU A 40 18.90 -7.09 -2.08
C LEU A 40 20.24 -7.28 -1.37
N ARG A 41 20.96 -6.18 -1.14
CA ARG A 41 22.29 -6.21 -0.52
C ARG A 41 22.24 -6.52 0.99
N ALA A 42 21.19 -6.10 1.68
CA ALA A 42 21.03 -6.33 3.11
C ALA A 42 20.67 -7.79 3.45
N SER A 43 20.16 -8.54 2.49
CA SER A 43 19.82 -9.95 2.67
C SER A 43 20.97 -10.84 2.17
N PRO A 44 21.65 -11.63 3.02
CA PRO A 44 22.72 -12.52 2.59
C PRO A 44 22.31 -13.46 1.43
N ASN A 45 21.10 -14.02 1.52
CA ASN A 45 20.59 -14.97 0.52
C ASN A 45 20.32 -14.29 -0.84
N LEU A 46 19.88 -13.03 -0.85
CA LEU A 46 19.65 -12.29 -2.10
C LEU A 46 20.95 -11.69 -2.66
N ASN A 47 21.83 -11.23 -1.78
CA ASN A 47 23.09 -10.62 -2.18
C ASN A 47 23.98 -11.58 -2.99
N GLN A 48 24.01 -12.86 -2.61
CA GLN A 48 24.78 -13.87 -3.36
C GLN A 48 24.20 -14.19 -4.74
N LEU A 49 22.93 -13.80 -5.01
CA LEU A 49 22.31 -13.96 -6.33
C LEU A 49 22.62 -12.78 -7.27
N ILE A 50 23.23 -11.70 -6.77
CA ILE A 50 23.62 -10.55 -7.56
C ILE A 50 24.85 -10.92 -8.40
N PRO A 51 24.84 -10.68 -9.72
CA PRO A 51 25.96 -11.00 -10.58
C PRO A 51 27.24 -10.24 -10.17
N THR A 52 28.38 -10.91 -10.23
CA THR A 52 29.71 -10.36 -9.96
C THR A 52 30.63 -10.48 -11.18
N GLY A 53 31.74 -9.78 -11.19
CA GLY A 53 32.72 -9.83 -12.29
C GLY A 53 32.16 -9.35 -13.62
N ALA A 54 32.46 -10.04 -14.71
CA ALA A 54 32.03 -9.71 -16.07
C ALA A 54 30.51 -9.70 -16.25
N ALA A 55 29.76 -10.52 -15.50
CA ALA A 55 28.32 -10.57 -15.53
C ALA A 55 27.65 -9.35 -14.83
N ARG A 56 28.43 -8.44 -14.25
CA ARG A 56 27.90 -7.23 -13.62
C ARG A 56 27.18 -6.29 -14.60
N HIS A 57 27.44 -6.40 -15.89
CA HIS A 57 26.75 -5.65 -16.94
C HIS A 57 25.25 -6.03 -17.04
N ASP A 58 24.88 -7.26 -16.65
CA ASP A 58 23.49 -7.74 -16.61
C ASP A 58 22.69 -7.14 -15.43
N PHE A 59 23.31 -6.28 -14.65
CA PHE A 59 22.73 -5.65 -13.47
C PHE A 59 22.68 -4.13 -13.63
N ALA A 60 21.85 -3.68 -14.57
CA ALA A 60 21.62 -2.26 -14.83
C ALA A 60 20.52 -1.69 -13.92
N LYS A 61 20.44 -0.35 -13.84
CA LYS A 61 19.43 0.31 -12.98
C LYS A 61 17.98 0.03 -13.38
N ARG A 62 17.72 -0.27 -14.66
CA ARG A 62 16.36 -0.53 -15.18
C ARG A 62 16.06 -2.01 -15.38
N GLU A 63 17.07 -2.80 -15.64
CA GLU A 63 16.95 -4.25 -15.83
C GLU A 63 17.98 -4.92 -14.94
N GLN A 64 17.51 -5.83 -14.12
CA GLN A 64 18.35 -6.52 -13.15
C GLN A 64 18.14 -8.02 -13.26
N ARG A 65 19.20 -8.74 -13.54
CA ARG A 65 19.23 -10.19 -13.40
C ARG A 65 19.70 -10.54 -12.00
N VAL A 66 18.88 -11.25 -11.24
CA VAL A 66 19.17 -11.71 -9.87
C VAL A 66 18.94 -13.21 -9.83
N GLY A 67 20.02 -13.99 -9.83
CA GLY A 67 19.96 -15.43 -10.07
C GLY A 67 19.29 -15.72 -11.43
N SER A 68 18.28 -16.59 -11.43
CA SER A 68 17.48 -16.93 -12.62
C SER A 68 16.28 -15.99 -12.83
N SER A 69 16.13 -14.95 -12.04
CA SER A 69 15.06 -13.96 -12.15
C SER A 69 15.51 -12.71 -12.92
N THR A 70 14.58 -12.08 -13.62
CA THR A 70 14.79 -10.78 -14.26
C THR A 70 13.78 -9.78 -13.75
N ILE A 71 14.24 -8.61 -13.32
CA ILE A 71 13.39 -7.52 -12.84
C ILE A 71 13.58 -6.32 -13.75
N ASN A 72 12.47 -5.80 -14.27
CA ASN A 72 12.43 -4.62 -15.12
C ASN A 72 11.72 -3.50 -14.40
N PHE A 73 12.38 -2.34 -14.25
CA PHE A 73 11.81 -1.12 -13.70
C PHE A 73 11.48 -0.15 -14.84
N VAL A 74 10.20 0.15 -15.04
CA VAL A 74 9.68 0.91 -16.19
C VAL A 74 8.80 2.06 -15.71
N GLY A 75 8.84 3.19 -16.41
CA GLY A 75 7.87 4.27 -16.21
C GLY A 75 6.57 4.00 -16.96
N SER A 76 5.43 4.37 -16.37
CA SER A 76 4.12 4.29 -17.01
C SER A 76 4.02 5.12 -18.30
N ASN A 77 4.86 6.16 -18.41
CA ASN A 77 5.00 7.03 -19.58
C ASN A 77 5.82 6.41 -20.73
N SER A 78 6.09 5.10 -20.71
CA SER A 78 6.91 4.43 -21.74
C SER A 78 6.19 3.21 -22.32
N PRO A 79 5.16 3.39 -23.18
CA PRO A 79 4.35 2.30 -23.72
C PRO A 79 5.14 1.19 -24.41
N ALA A 80 6.17 1.56 -25.19
CA ALA A 80 7.02 0.59 -25.87
C ALA A 80 7.75 -0.37 -24.89
N ASN A 81 8.24 0.15 -23.77
CA ASN A 81 8.87 -0.69 -22.75
C ASN A 81 7.86 -1.55 -21.98
N LEU A 82 6.63 -1.05 -21.78
CA LEU A 82 5.55 -1.83 -21.17
C LEU A 82 5.08 -2.97 -22.07
N ALA A 83 5.10 -2.75 -23.39
CA ALA A 83 4.64 -3.72 -24.37
C ALA A 83 5.65 -4.84 -24.71
N SER A 84 6.94 -4.65 -24.39
CA SER A 84 8.01 -5.46 -24.99
C SER A 84 8.39 -6.73 -24.21
N ARG A 85 7.95 -6.91 -22.95
CA ARG A 85 8.53 -7.94 -22.06
C ARG A 85 7.48 -8.79 -21.36
N PRO A 86 7.44 -10.13 -21.58
CA PRO A 86 6.61 -11.01 -20.77
C PRO A 86 7.01 -10.95 -19.28
N ALA A 87 6.03 -10.91 -18.38
CA ALA A 87 6.27 -10.89 -16.96
C ALA A 87 5.27 -11.76 -16.22
N ARG A 88 5.77 -12.67 -15.37
CA ARG A 88 4.91 -13.45 -14.46
C ARG A 88 4.35 -12.60 -13.33
N ILE A 89 5.15 -11.67 -12.84
CA ILE A 89 4.75 -10.75 -11.76
C ILE A 89 4.76 -9.34 -12.32
N VAL A 90 3.64 -8.65 -12.23
CA VAL A 90 3.49 -7.23 -12.57
C VAL A 90 3.15 -6.46 -11.30
N VAL A 91 3.95 -5.47 -10.98
CA VAL A 91 3.72 -4.52 -9.89
C VAL A 91 3.50 -3.14 -10.49
N LEU A 92 2.33 -2.57 -10.26
CA LEU A 92 1.94 -1.22 -10.66
C LEU A 92 1.92 -0.37 -9.39
N ASP A 93 2.94 0.44 -9.19
CA ASP A 93 3.17 1.19 -7.96
C ASP A 93 2.79 2.67 -8.13
N GLU A 94 2.03 3.22 -7.20
CA GLU A 94 1.50 4.58 -7.23
C GLU A 94 0.62 4.85 -8.46
N VAL A 95 -0.34 3.95 -8.73
CA VAL A 95 -1.16 3.99 -9.96
C VAL A 95 -2.00 5.26 -10.11
N ASP A 96 -2.44 5.89 -9.01
CA ASP A 96 -3.17 7.16 -9.07
C ASP A 96 -2.30 8.34 -9.51
N LYS A 97 -0.97 8.18 -9.46
CA LYS A 97 0.01 9.17 -9.93
C LYS A 97 0.48 8.92 -11.36
N PHE A 98 -0.06 7.92 -12.05
CA PHE A 98 0.26 7.71 -13.46
C PHE A 98 -0.23 8.90 -14.28
N PRO A 99 0.57 9.44 -15.22
CA PRO A 99 0.16 10.54 -16.08
C PRO A 99 -1.16 10.25 -16.82
N VAL A 100 -1.97 11.28 -17.05
CA VAL A 100 -3.28 11.15 -17.72
C VAL A 100 -3.11 10.52 -19.11
N GLU A 101 -2.05 10.87 -19.82
CA GLU A 101 -1.70 10.34 -21.14
C GLU A 101 -1.39 8.84 -21.10
N SER A 102 -1.09 8.31 -19.92
CA SER A 102 -0.84 6.87 -19.68
C SER A 102 -2.10 6.13 -19.24
N ARG A 103 -3.27 6.78 -19.25
CA ARG A 103 -4.56 6.24 -18.81
C ARG A 103 -5.54 6.21 -19.99
N GLY A 104 -6.19 5.06 -20.16
CA GLY A 104 -7.21 4.88 -21.21
C GLY A 104 -6.66 4.64 -22.62
N GLY A 105 -7.51 4.12 -23.50
CA GLY A 105 -7.17 3.78 -24.87
C GLY A 105 -6.16 2.67 -25.05
N GLU A 106 -5.57 2.57 -26.24
CA GLU A 106 -4.56 1.55 -26.57
C GLU A 106 -3.23 1.74 -25.80
N GLY A 107 -2.94 2.95 -25.35
CA GLY A 107 -1.74 3.31 -24.60
C GLY A 107 -1.87 3.18 -23.08
N ASP A 108 -2.98 2.67 -22.56
CA ASP A 108 -3.20 2.51 -21.11
C ASP A 108 -2.10 1.64 -20.49
N ALA A 109 -1.32 2.26 -19.61
CA ALA A 109 -0.16 1.64 -19.00
C ALA A 109 -0.52 0.40 -18.16
N VAL A 110 -1.68 0.43 -17.49
CA VAL A 110 -2.17 -0.70 -16.69
C VAL A 110 -2.49 -1.88 -17.59
N ASN A 111 -3.28 -1.65 -18.64
CA ASN A 111 -3.65 -2.69 -19.60
C ASN A 111 -2.43 -3.27 -20.32
N LEU A 112 -1.52 -2.41 -20.79
CA LEU A 112 -0.30 -2.85 -21.45
C LEU A 112 0.55 -3.76 -20.55
N ALA A 113 0.74 -3.36 -19.29
CA ALA A 113 1.51 -4.15 -18.33
C ALA A 113 0.81 -5.47 -17.98
N GLU A 114 -0.50 -5.46 -17.73
CA GLU A 114 -1.26 -6.67 -17.39
C GLU A 114 -1.28 -7.69 -18.53
N GLN A 115 -1.33 -7.24 -19.77
CA GLN A 115 -1.24 -8.14 -20.94
C GLN A 115 0.07 -8.95 -20.96
N ARG A 116 1.14 -8.46 -20.35
CA ARG A 116 2.43 -9.18 -20.27
C ARG A 116 2.36 -10.45 -19.44
N THR A 117 1.31 -10.60 -18.65
CA THR A 117 1.12 -11.79 -17.82
C THR A 117 0.41 -12.95 -18.53
N LYS A 118 -0.15 -12.75 -19.72
CA LYS A 118 -1.01 -13.72 -20.41
C LYS A 118 -0.33 -15.06 -20.74
N GLY A 119 0.99 -15.08 -20.89
CA GLY A 119 1.76 -16.29 -21.19
C GLY A 119 2.09 -17.17 -19.97
N PHE A 120 1.66 -16.79 -18.77
CA PHE A 120 1.97 -17.51 -17.54
C PHE A 120 0.70 -18.14 -16.94
N ALA A 121 0.83 -19.38 -16.44
CA ALA A 121 -0.29 -20.11 -15.85
C ALA A 121 -0.73 -19.54 -14.49
N ASP A 122 0.21 -18.96 -13.72
CA ASP A 122 -0.04 -18.38 -12.38
C ASP A 122 0.49 -16.94 -12.26
N PRO A 123 -0.06 -16.01 -13.04
CA PRO A 123 0.39 -14.62 -13.01
C PRO A 123 0.03 -13.94 -11.67
N LYS A 124 0.87 -12.98 -11.24
CA LYS A 124 0.57 -12.10 -10.13
C LYS A 124 0.51 -10.65 -10.62
N ARG A 125 -0.59 -9.99 -10.36
CA ARG A 125 -0.81 -8.57 -10.69
C ARG A 125 -1.07 -7.82 -9.39
N ILE A 126 -0.23 -6.87 -9.08
CA ILE A 126 -0.28 -6.12 -7.82
C ILE A 126 -0.41 -4.64 -8.19
N LYS A 127 -1.44 -3.99 -7.71
CA LYS A 127 -1.66 -2.55 -7.84
C LYS A 127 -1.58 -1.92 -6.45
N THR A 128 -0.89 -0.81 -6.34
CA THR A 128 -0.79 -0.07 -5.08
C THR A 128 -0.75 1.42 -5.33
N SER A 129 -1.40 2.16 -4.47
CA SER A 129 -1.36 3.63 -4.44
C SER A 129 -1.94 4.15 -3.13
N THR A 130 -1.61 5.40 -2.80
CA THR A 130 -2.43 6.22 -1.92
C THR A 130 -3.55 6.81 -2.76
N PRO A 131 -4.83 6.63 -2.39
CA PRO A 131 -5.94 7.27 -3.09
C PRO A 131 -5.78 8.79 -3.10
N THR A 132 -5.90 9.43 -4.26
CA THR A 132 -5.82 10.89 -4.40
C THR A 132 -7.20 11.51 -4.61
N GLU A 133 -8.10 10.77 -5.26
CA GLU A 133 -9.44 11.20 -5.61
C GLU A 133 -10.47 10.10 -5.31
N ALA A 134 -11.73 10.49 -5.13
CA ALA A 134 -12.82 9.57 -4.79
C ALA A 134 -13.13 8.56 -5.91
N ASP A 135 -12.77 8.88 -7.15
CA ASP A 135 -12.91 8.05 -8.36
C ASP A 135 -11.57 7.59 -8.93
N GLY A 136 -10.49 7.74 -8.15
CA GLY A 136 -9.13 7.33 -8.52
C GLY A 136 -9.04 5.87 -8.92
N LEU A 137 -8.05 5.54 -9.74
CA LEU A 137 -7.86 4.19 -10.28
C LEU A 137 -7.74 3.14 -9.17
N ILE A 138 -6.94 3.42 -8.13
CA ILE A 138 -6.76 2.46 -7.03
C ILE A 138 -8.07 2.23 -6.27
N TRP A 139 -8.91 3.26 -6.15
CA TRP A 139 -10.22 3.12 -5.52
C TRP A 139 -11.15 2.22 -6.33
N GLN A 140 -11.21 2.42 -7.64
CA GLN A 140 -11.98 1.56 -8.55
C GLN A 140 -11.50 0.10 -8.49
N GLU A 141 -10.18 -0.11 -8.46
CA GLU A 141 -9.59 -1.44 -8.31
C GLU A 141 -9.90 -2.08 -6.95
N PHE A 142 -9.89 -1.27 -5.88
CA PHE A 142 -10.28 -1.72 -4.55
C PHE A 142 -11.74 -2.21 -4.51
N LEU A 143 -12.66 -1.51 -5.16
CA LEU A 143 -14.08 -1.88 -5.21
C LEU A 143 -14.35 -3.17 -6.01
N LYS A 144 -13.48 -3.55 -6.97
CA LYS A 144 -13.58 -4.82 -7.69
C LYS A 144 -13.23 -6.03 -6.81
N GLY A 145 -12.41 -5.83 -5.79
CA GLY A 145 -11.95 -6.87 -4.88
C GLY A 145 -12.88 -7.15 -3.73
N ASP A 146 -12.45 -8.01 -2.83
CA ASP A 146 -13.21 -8.40 -1.62
C ASP A 146 -13.11 -7.39 -0.46
N GLN A 147 -12.55 -6.20 -0.72
CA GLN A 147 -12.51 -5.01 0.13
C GLN A 147 -12.05 -5.29 1.57
N ARG A 148 -10.94 -6.04 1.70
CA ARG A 148 -10.42 -6.43 3.00
C ARG A 148 -10.03 -5.24 3.85
N ARG A 149 -10.46 -5.30 5.11
CA ARG A 149 -10.06 -4.38 6.16
C ARG A 149 -9.25 -5.13 7.22
N TYR A 150 -8.38 -4.40 7.90
CA TYR A 150 -7.57 -4.97 8.95
C TYR A 150 -8.30 -4.84 10.29
N PHE A 151 -8.74 -5.96 10.83
CA PHE A 151 -9.41 -6.05 12.12
C PHE A 151 -8.39 -6.33 13.20
N VAL A 152 -8.44 -5.59 14.29
CA VAL A 152 -7.51 -5.71 15.42
C VAL A 152 -8.30 -5.89 16.73
N PRO A 153 -7.80 -6.69 17.69
CA PRO A 153 -8.51 -6.87 18.96
C PRO A 153 -8.45 -5.59 19.80
N CYS A 154 -9.57 -5.20 20.37
CA CYS A 154 -9.64 -4.13 21.36
C CYS A 154 -8.81 -4.51 22.59
N PRO A 155 -7.94 -3.65 23.13
CA PRO A 155 -7.05 -3.97 24.25
C PRO A 155 -7.80 -4.21 25.57
N VAL A 156 -9.07 -3.80 25.66
CA VAL A 156 -9.88 -3.91 26.87
C VAL A 156 -10.88 -5.08 26.80
N CYS A 157 -11.69 -5.17 25.74
CA CYS A 157 -12.72 -6.20 25.65
C CYS A 157 -12.40 -7.36 24.72
N GLY A 158 -11.26 -7.33 24.00
CA GLY A 158 -10.84 -8.37 23.07
C GLY A 158 -11.65 -8.47 21.77
N LYS A 159 -12.79 -7.79 21.63
CA LYS A 159 -13.57 -7.82 20.40
C LYS A 159 -12.83 -7.11 19.28
N PHE A 160 -12.94 -7.67 18.08
CA PHE A 160 -12.28 -7.11 16.90
C PHE A 160 -12.93 -5.80 16.46
N VAL A 161 -12.09 -4.80 16.20
CA VAL A 161 -12.47 -3.48 15.70
C VAL A 161 -11.65 -3.10 14.47
N VAL A 162 -12.19 -2.19 13.68
CA VAL A 162 -11.49 -1.55 12.56
C VAL A 162 -11.21 -0.10 12.92
N LEU A 163 -9.97 0.33 12.88
CA LEU A 163 -9.64 1.74 13.11
C LEU A 163 -10.13 2.56 11.90
N ALA A 164 -10.97 3.54 12.18
CA ALA A 164 -11.58 4.39 11.18
C ALA A 164 -11.54 5.85 11.60
N TRP A 165 -11.58 6.77 10.62
CA TRP A 165 -11.45 8.20 10.92
C TRP A 165 -12.73 8.74 11.56
N SER A 166 -13.80 8.78 10.82
CA SER A 166 -15.12 9.19 11.33
C SER A 166 -16.24 8.64 10.42
N PRO A 167 -17.50 8.61 10.90
CA PRO A 167 -18.63 8.16 10.09
C PRO A 167 -18.84 8.98 8.81
N GLN A 168 -18.57 10.30 8.86
CA GLN A 168 -18.76 11.21 7.74
C GLN A 168 -17.72 11.02 6.63
N PHE A 169 -16.51 10.58 7.00
CA PHE A 169 -15.39 10.40 6.07
C PHE A 169 -15.10 8.92 5.77
N THR A 170 -15.98 8.01 6.20
CA THR A 170 -15.83 6.58 5.91
C THR A 170 -16.63 6.25 4.66
N VAL A 171 -15.96 6.23 3.52
CA VAL A 171 -16.52 5.85 2.21
C VAL A 171 -16.75 4.34 2.11
N LEU A 172 -16.10 3.57 2.98
CA LEU A 172 -16.18 2.11 3.03
C LEU A 172 -17.47 1.62 3.66
N ALA A 173 -17.93 0.44 3.24
CA ALA A 173 -19.06 -0.23 3.85
C ALA A 173 -18.89 -0.34 5.37
N LYS A 174 -19.94 -0.02 6.13
CA LYS A 174 -19.94 -0.09 7.59
C LYS A 174 -19.90 -1.55 8.02
N THR A 175 -18.96 -1.91 8.86
CA THR A 175 -18.84 -3.27 9.42
C THR A 175 -19.55 -3.40 10.79
N GLY A 176 -19.95 -2.28 11.39
CA GLY A 176 -20.46 -2.22 12.76
C GLY A 176 -19.38 -2.34 13.84
N SER A 177 -18.11 -2.40 13.42
CA SER A 177 -16.96 -2.56 14.31
C SER A 177 -15.97 -1.40 14.22
N GLU A 178 -16.36 -0.27 13.64
CA GLU A 178 -15.52 0.90 13.48
C GLU A 178 -15.20 1.57 14.82
N ALA A 179 -13.92 1.57 15.19
CA ALA A 179 -13.38 2.39 16.27
C ALA A 179 -12.97 3.75 15.69
N PHE A 180 -13.82 4.74 15.88
CA PHE A 180 -13.62 6.08 15.33
C PHE A 180 -12.66 6.89 16.17
N VAL A 181 -11.86 7.72 15.50
CA VAL A 181 -11.01 8.71 16.18
C VAL A 181 -11.90 9.79 16.82
N ARG A 182 -11.60 10.10 18.08
CA ARG A 182 -12.27 11.11 18.90
C ARG A 182 -11.22 11.97 19.59
N TRP A 183 -11.58 13.19 19.90
CA TRP A 183 -10.84 14.10 20.77
C TRP A 183 -11.80 14.92 21.60
N ASP A 184 -11.29 15.64 22.55
CA ASP A 184 -12.07 16.46 23.46
C ASP A 184 -12.90 17.51 22.69
N SER A 185 -14.21 17.49 22.90
CA SER A 185 -15.14 18.43 22.26
C SER A 185 -14.88 19.89 22.67
N GLU A 186 -14.36 20.12 23.89
CA GLU A 186 -13.99 21.45 24.37
C GLU A 186 -12.71 21.99 23.72
N ALA A 187 -12.02 21.20 22.87
CA ALA A 187 -10.94 21.72 22.04
C ALA A 187 -11.45 22.68 20.95
N ARG A 188 -12.77 22.72 20.70
CA ARG A 188 -13.37 23.71 19.78
C ARG A 188 -13.63 25.00 20.56
N ARG A 189 -12.98 26.08 20.13
CA ARG A 189 -13.13 27.40 20.73
C ARG A 189 -14.45 28.05 20.32
N PRO A 190 -14.94 29.06 21.08
CA PRO A 190 -16.18 29.78 20.75
C PRO A 190 -16.17 30.48 19.40
N ASP A 191 -15.00 30.87 18.89
CA ASP A 191 -14.79 31.48 17.57
C ASP A 191 -14.80 30.45 16.42
N GLY A 192 -15.01 29.17 16.74
CA GLY A 192 -15.04 28.07 15.77
C GLY A 192 -13.68 27.48 15.44
N THR A 193 -12.59 28.04 15.92
CA THR A 193 -11.22 27.50 15.75
C THR A 193 -10.97 26.33 16.70
N TRP A 194 -9.87 25.62 16.46
CA TRP A 194 -9.48 24.47 17.28
C TRP A 194 -8.24 24.76 18.13
N ASP A 195 -8.27 24.33 19.37
CA ASP A 195 -7.08 24.20 20.21
C ASP A 195 -6.34 22.92 19.80
N LEU A 196 -5.38 23.07 18.88
CA LEU A 196 -4.67 21.94 18.29
C LEU A 196 -3.85 21.14 19.31
N ASP A 197 -3.31 21.80 20.33
CA ASP A 197 -2.59 21.13 21.42
C ASP A 197 -3.52 20.25 22.26
N ARG A 198 -4.73 20.73 22.53
CA ARG A 198 -5.74 19.96 23.25
C ARG A 198 -6.25 18.79 22.38
N VAL A 199 -6.44 19.01 21.08
CA VAL A 199 -6.77 17.94 20.11
C VAL A 199 -5.68 16.87 20.14
N GLU A 200 -4.40 17.25 19.99
CA GLU A 200 -3.30 16.30 19.93
C GLU A 200 -3.20 15.44 21.18
N ARG A 201 -3.34 16.04 22.36
CA ARG A 201 -3.22 15.33 23.64
C ARG A 201 -4.41 14.45 23.98
N SER A 202 -5.62 14.78 23.51
CA SER A 202 -6.85 14.07 23.87
C SER A 202 -7.29 13.02 22.86
N ALA A 203 -6.71 13.01 21.66
CA ALA A 203 -7.15 12.12 20.59
C ALA A 203 -6.89 10.64 20.90
N HIS A 204 -7.89 9.84 20.65
CA HIS A 204 -7.91 8.39 20.84
C HIS A 204 -8.89 7.74 19.85
N ALA A 205 -8.84 6.42 19.67
CA ALA A 205 -9.93 5.71 19.01
C ALA A 205 -10.91 5.16 20.07
N GLU A 206 -12.21 5.28 19.84
CA GLU A 206 -13.24 4.76 20.74
C GLU A 206 -13.71 3.38 20.29
N CYS A 207 -13.63 2.38 21.16
CA CYS A 207 -14.15 1.06 20.89
C CYS A 207 -15.68 1.08 20.77
N PRO A 208 -16.29 0.61 19.66
CA PRO A 208 -17.76 0.60 19.51
C PRO A 208 -18.46 -0.34 20.49
N HIS A 209 -17.75 -1.34 21.01
CA HIS A 209 -18.34 -2.39 21.85
C HIS A 209 -18.31 -2.08 23.34
N CYS A 210 -17.20 -1.56 23.86
CA CYS A 210 -17.04 -1.31 25.30
C CYS A 210 -16.79 0.16 25.66
N LYS A 211 -16.76 1.05 24.67
CA LYS A 211 -16.51 2.49 24.82
C LYS A 211 -15.13 2.85 25.40
N ALA A 212 -14.25 1.89 25.51
CA ALA A 212 -12.89 2.15 25.99
C ALA A 212 -12.11 3.01 24.99
N HIS A 213 -11.25 3.87 25.53
CA HIS A 213 -10.32 4.68 24.76
C HIS A 213 -9.10 3.85 24.36
N ILE A 214 -8.91 3.68 23.08
CA ILE A 214 -7.76 3.00 22.48
C ILE A 214 -6.67 4.06 22.24
N GLN A 215 -5.55 3.94 22.94
CA GLN A 215 -4.41 4.86 22.83
C GLN A 215 -3.38 4.36 21.81
N ASP A 216 -2.50 5.25 21.36
CA ASP A 216 -1.42 4.92 20.41
C ASP A 216 -0.49 3.81 20.93
N THR A 217 -0.27 3.75 22.23
CA THR A 217 0.55 2.71 22.90
C THR A 217 0.00 1.30 22.69
N HIS A 218 -1.29 1.15 22.46
CA HIS A 218 -1.92 -0.16 22.20
C HIS A 218 -1.69 -0.66 20.77
N LYS A 219 -1.39 0.22 19.80
CA LYS A 219 -1.33 -0.12 18.36
C LYS A 219 -0.41 -1.30 18.06
N THR A 220 0.77 -1.34 18.66
CA THR A 220 1.73 -2.43 18.39
C THR A 220 1.18 -3.79 18.78
N LEU A 221 0.57 -3.89 19.97
CA LEU A 221 -0.01 -5.15 20.45
C LEU A 221 -1.25 -5.53 19.63
N MET A 222 -2.12 -4.58 19.37
CA MET A 222 -3.32 -4.78 18.55
C MET A 222 -2.96 -5.26 17.14
N ASN A 223 -1.97 -4.63 16.51
CA ASN A 223 -1.53 -5.01 15.16
C ASN A 223 -0.96 -6.44 15.11
N ARG A 224 -0.28 -6.90 16.17
CA ARG A 224 0.21 -8.29 16.22
C ARG A 224 -0.92 -9.33 16.28
N GLY A 225 -2.04 -8.98 16.90
CA GLY A 225 -3.22 -9.83 16.99
C GLY A 225 -4.24 -9.60 15.87
N GLY A 226 -3.92 -8.75 14.90
CA GLY A 226 -4.84 -8.37 13.84
C GLY A 226 -4.94 -9.39 12.71
N GLU A 227 -6.04 -9.30 11.97
CA GLU A 227 -6.29 -10.16 10.81
C GLU A 227 -7.03 -9.42 9.69
N TRP A 228 -6.79 -9.82 8.46
CA TRP A 228 -7.48 -9.33 7.28
C TRP A 228 -8.79 -10.09 7.07
N ARG A 229 -9.92 -9.35 7.05
CA ARG A 229 -11.24 -9.93 6.77
C ARG A 229 -11.84 -9.28 5.53
N PRO A 230 -12.42 -10.06 4.60
CA PRO A 230 -13.21 -9.51 3.51
C PRO A 230 -14.46 -8.85 4.06
N THR A 231 -14.86 -7.72 3.49
CA THR A 231 -16.12 -7.03 3.82
C THR A 231 -17.13 -7.10 2.68
N GLU A 232 -16.68 -7.55 1.50
CA GLU A 232 -17.49 -7.74 0.31
C GLU A 232 -17.12 -9.05 -0.39
N ARG A 233 -18.00 -9.52 -1.28
CA ARG A 233 -17.76 -10.77 -2.01
C ARG A 233 -16.62 -10.65 -3.02
N GLY A 234 -16.50 -9.49 -3.67
CA GLY A 234 -15.52 -9.24 -4.71
C GLY A 234 -15.68 -10.07 -5.98
N SER A 235 -14.92 -9.74 -7.01
CA SER A 235 -14.80 -10.54 -8.22
C SER A 235 -13.86 -11.72 -8.02
N TYR A 236 -14.10 -12.84 -8.73
CA TYR A 236 -13.27 -14.03 -8.61
C TYR A 236 -11.78 -13.74 -8.87
N GLY A 237 -10.95 -14.19 -7.94
CA GLY A 237 -9.49 -14.02 -8.04
C GLY A 237 -8.97 -12.63 -7.64
N TRP A 238 -9.85 -11.66 -7.32
CA TRP A 238 -9.47 -10.32 -6.91
C TRP A 238 -9.52 -10.19 -5.39
N ARG A 239 -8.43 -9.71 -4.82
CA ARG A 239 -8.34 -9.34 -3.40
C ARG A 239 -7.88 -7.91 -3.28
N SER A 240 -8.57 -7.13 -2.49
CA SER A 240 -8.22 -5.75 -2.24
C SER A 240 -8.07 -5.46 -0.75
N TYR A 241 -7.16 -4.55 -0.41
CA TYR A 241 -6.75 -4.29 0.96
C TYR A 241 -6.72 -2.78 1.19
N HIS A 242 -7.30 -2.33 2.29
CA HIS A 242 -7.23 -0.93 2.73
C HIS A 242 -6.61 -0.86 4.12
N LEU A 243 -5.50 -0.13 4.24
CA LEU A 243 -4.77 0.05 5.50
C LEU A 243 -4.48 1.55 5.70
N PRO A 244 -5.31 2.27 6.47
CA PRO A 244 -5.06 3.68 6.77
C PRO A 244 -3.88 3.87 7.73
N SER A 245 -3.31 5.10 7.75
CA SER A 245 -2.22 5.49 8.64
C SER A 245 -2.56 5.34 10.13
N LEU A 246 -3.83 5.21 10.47
CA LEU A 246 -4.29 4.98 11.85
C LEU A 246 -3.67 3.75 12.52
N TYR A 247 -3.27 2.73 11.73
CA TYR A 247 -2.60 1.54 12.24
C TYR A 247 -1.09 1.70 12.45
N ALA A 248 -0.49 2.75 11.90
CA ALA A 248 0.95 2.95 12.03
C ALA A 248 1.32 3.33 13.48
N ALA A 249 2.27 2.59 14.05
CA ALA A 249 2.74 2.77 15.43
C ALA A 249 4.05 3.58 15.46
N THR A 250 4.07 4.74 14.79
CA THR A 250 5.23 5.64 14.77
C THR A 250 4.90 6.95 15.48
N PRO A 251 5.90 7.68 16.02
CA PRO A 251 5.66 8.97 16.66
C PRO A 251 5.01 10.02 15.76
N GLN A 252 5.12 9.85 14.44
CA GLN A 252 4.54 10.78 13.45
C GLN A 252 3.08 10.46 13.08
N THR A 253 2.58 9.30 13.46
CA THR A 253 1.25 8.79 13.10
C THR A 253 0.38 8.50 14.32
N THR A 254 0.57 9.27 15.39
CA THR A 254 -0.35 9.22 16.55
C THR A 254 -1.74 9.68 16.14
N PHE A 255 -2.78 9.23 16.85
CA PHE A 255 -4.14 9.70 16.62
C PHE A 255 -4.21 11.23 16.70
N GLY A 256 -3.50 11.84 17.67
CA GLY A 256 -3.46 13.27 17.84
C GLY A 256 -2.83 14.01 16.67
N ARG A 257 -1.64 13.59 16.21
CA ARG A 257 -0.99 14.23 15.05
C ARG A 257 -1.79 14.12 13.78
N LEU A 258 -2.39 12.95 13.54
CA LEU A 258 -3.28 12.76 12.39
C LEU A 258 -4.54 13.64 12.52
N ALA A 259 -5.09 13.84 13.74
CA ALA A 259 -6.21 14.73 13.97
C ALA A 259 -5.86 16.20 13.71
N VAL A 260 -4.70 16.65 14.21
CA VAL A 260 -4.19 18.00 13.94
C VAL A 260 -3.98 18.23 12.44
N GLN A 261 -3.33 17.29 11.76
CA GLN A 261 -3.11 17.38 10.31
C GLN A 261 -4.42 17.48 9.54
N PHE A 262 -5.44 16.72 9.93
CA PHE A 262 -6.77 16.77 9.33
C PHE A 262 -7.48 18.12 9.52
N LEU A 263 -7.32 18.74 10.70
CA LEU A 263 -7.97 20.03 11.01
C LEU A 263 -7.27 21.24 10.38
N GLN A 264 -6.06 21.06 9.86
CA GLN A 264 -5.27 22.09 9.18
C GLN A 264 -5.45 22.10 7.66
N GLN A 265 -6.16 21.12 7.10
CA GLN A 265 -6.54 21.04 5.66
C GLN A 265 -7.84 21.79 5.40
#